data_355df0efee2c8655322397c5947bd059
#
_entry.id   355df0efee2c8655322397c5947bd059
#
_cell.length_a   1.000
_cell.length_b   1.000
_cell.length_c   1.000
_cell.angle_alpha   90.00
_cell.angle_beta   90.00
_cell.angle_gamma   90.00
#
_symmetry.space_group_name_H-M   'P 1'
#
loop_
_entity.id
_entity.type
_entity.pdbx_description
1 polymer ?
#
loop_
_entity_poly.entity_id
_entity_poly.type
_entity_poly.pdbx_seq_one_letter_code
_entity_poly.pdbx_strand_id
1 'polypeptide(L)'
;MLARYLQHPLAAAPTLGVELEFNLRLGHARVRGFVDRVCELDGRPTLVDYKTNATLDARLIEAYSMQLRLYGLAARRGLLPGGREPRLILFDIRCGQLIEVVPDDRAVESRIAAATARILAGDFALGPEHSERPCTLCAFRPICADARVPIPAPQR
;
A
#
# COMPACT_ATOMS: atom_id res chain seq x y z
N MET A 1 -15.24 5.71 -14.62
CA MET A 1 -14.02 5.07 -14.11
C MET A 1 -13.43 4.12 -15.15
N LEU A 2 -14.06 2.97 -15.43
CA LEU A 2 -13.53 1.94 -16.33
C LEU A 2 -13.24 2.45 -17.75
N ALA A 3 -14.14 3.22 -18.37
CA ALA A 3 -13.93 3.75 -19.72
C ALA A 3 -12.67 4.64 -19.81
N ARG A 4 -12.39 5.41 -18.77
CA ARG A 4 -11.18 6.24 -18.72
C ARG A 4 -9.91 5.39 -18.56
N TYR A 5 -9.97 4.36 -17.74
CA TYR A 5 -8.86 3.41 -17.60
C TYR A 5 -8.55 2.72 -18.92
N LEU A 6 -9.57 2.23 -19.65
CA LEU A 6 -9.39 1.55 -20.93
C LEU A 6 -8.76 2.42 -22.02
N GLN A 7 -8.86 3.74 -21.90
CA GLN A 7 -8.21 4.72 -22.80
C GLN A 7 -6.79 5.08 -22.35
N HIS A 8 -6.38 4.67 -21.14
CA HIS A 8 -5.07 5.00 -20.61
C HIS A 8 -4.00 4.02 -21.14
N PRO A 9 -2.78 4.47 -21.51
CA PRO A 9 -1.69 3.59 -21.97
C PRO A 9 -1.41 2.40 -21.05
N LEU A 10 -1.58 2.58 -19.76
CA LEU A 10 -1.43 1.52 -18.76
C LEU A 10 -2.35 0.33 -19.05
N ALA A 11 -3.57 0.54 -19.57
CA ALA A 11 -4.49 -0.56 -19.85
C ALA A 11 -3.98 -1.48 -20.96
N ALA A 12 -3.31 -0.91 -21.96
CA ALA A 12 -2.73 -1.63 -23.10
C ALA A 12 -1.33 -2.20 -22.82
N ALA A 13 -0.71 -1.82 -21.69
CA ALA A 13 0.65 -2.28 -21.35
C ALA A 13 0.69 -3.80 -21.19
N PRO A 14 1.72 -4.50 -21.74
CA PRO A 14 1.89 -5.95 -21.60
C PRO A 14 1.93 -6.35 -20.12
N THR A 15 1.06 -7.26 -19.72
CA THR A 15 0.94 -7.73 -18.34
C THR A 15 1.93 -8.87 -18.10
N LEU A 16 2.75 -8.72 -17.06
CA LEU A 16 3.69 -9.73 -16.55
C LEU A 16 3.06 -10.58 -15.44
N GLY A 17 2.03 -10.07 -14.77
CA GLY A 17 1.25 -10.77 -13.77
C GLY A 17 0.24 -9.89 -13.07
N VAL A 18 -0.78 -10.52 -12.49
CA VAL A 18 -1.84 -9.86 -11.70
C VAL A 18 -2.03 -10.62 -10.39
N GLU A 19 -2.39 -9.91 -9.33
CA GLU A 19 -2.62 -10.48 -7.99
C GLU A 19 -1.45 -11.38 -7.55
N LEU A 20 -0.21 -10.93 -7.84
CA LEU A 20 0.99 -11.72 -7.56
C LEU A 20 1.31 -11.73 -6.08
N GLU A 21 1.29 -12.91 -5.50
CA GLU A 21 1.72 -13.11 -4.11
C GLU A 21 3.23 -13.03 -3.97
N PHE A 22 3.69 -12.40 -2.89
CA PHE A 22 5.07 -12.49 -2.43
C PHE A 22 5.15 -12.77 -0.94
N ASN A 23 6.29 -13.33 -0.51
CA ASN A 23 6.59 -13.63 0.88
C ASN A 23 8.02 -13.17 1.16
N LEU A 24 8.15 -12.00 1.77
CA LEU A 24 9.42 -11.34 2.01
C LEU A 24 9.85 -11.50 3.46
N ARG A 25 11.08 -11.99 3.68
CA ARG A 25 11.67 -12.08 5.01
C ARG A 25 12.54 -10.85 5.28
N LEU A 26 12.26 -10.17 6.39
CA LEU A 26 13.00 -9.01 6.88
C LEU A 26 13.32 -9.21 8.38
N GLY A 27 14.56 -9.64 8.67
CA GLY A 27 14.94 -10.02 10.03
C GLY A 27 14.05 -11.13 10.60
N HIS A 28 13.38 -10.83 11.71
CA HIS A 28 12.43 -11.75 12.34
C HIS A 28 11.02 -11.70 11.74
N ALA A 29 10.73 -10.72 10.89
CA ALA A 29 9.44 -10.57 10.25
C ALA A 29 9.34 -11.40 8.96
N ARG A 30 8.14 -11.92 8.71
CA ARG A 30 7.72 -12.43 7.41
C ARG A 30 6.54 -11.59 6.94
N VAL A 31 6.74 -10.88 5.83
CA VAL A 31 5.72 -10.02 5.23
C VAL A 31 5.17 -10.71 4.00
N ARG A 32 3.88 -11.00 4.01
CA ARG A 32 3.13 -11.53 2.87
C ARG A 32 2.29 -10.43 2.28
N GLY A 33 2.22 -10.36 0.98
CA GLY A 33 1.39 -9.38 0.28
C GLY A 33 1.07 -9.82 -1.13
N PHE A 34 0.22 -9.03 -1.79
CA PHE A 34 -0.19 -9.22 -3.18
C PHE A 34 0.01 -7.91 -3.93
N VAL A 35 0.58 -7.99 -5.12
CA VAL A 35 0.71 -6.86 -6.03
C VAL A 35 -0.42 -6.93 -7.04
N ASP A 36 -1.19 -5.87 -7.18
CA ASP A 36 -2.35 -5.85 -8.07
C ASP A 36 -1.97 -6.20 -9.50
N ARG A 37 -0.92 -5.55 -10.03
CA ARG A 37 -0.42 -5.82 -11.37
C ARG A 37 1.06 -5.50 -11.52
N VAL A 38 1.75 -6.36 -12.26
CA VAL A 38 3.07 -6.06 -12.84
C VAL A 38 2.92 -6.04 -14.35
N CYS A 39 3.40 -4.99 -15.00
CA CYS A 39 3.33 -4.80 -16.45
C CYS A 39 4.61 -4.17 -16.99
N GLU A 40 4.74 -4.12 -18.29
CA GLU A 40 5.79 -3.37 -18.96
C GLU A 40 5.20 -2.06 -19.51
N LEU A 41 5.57 -0.94 -18.91
CA LEU A 41 5.13 0.39 -19.34
C LEU A 41 6.35 1.18 -19.83
N ASP A 42 6.28 1.66 -21.08
CA ASP A 42 7.38 2.38 -21.76
C ASP A 42 8.71 1.59 -21.75
N GLY A 43 8.62 0.26 -21.97
CA GLY A 43 9.78 -0.65 -21.97
C GLY A 43 10.40 -0.90 -20.59
N ARG A 44 9.72 -0.50 -19.51
CA ARG A 44 10.20 -0.69 -18.14
C ARG A 44 9.23 -1.51 -17.30
N PRO A 45 9.71 -2.52 -16.56
CA PRO A 45 8.89 -3.23 -15.59
C PRO A 45 8.29 -2.26 -14.57
N THR A 46 6.99 -2.34 -14.38
CA THR A 46 6.21 -1.40 -13.56
C THR A 46 5.28 -2.16 -12.64
N LEU A 47 5.39 -1.92 -11.35
CA LEU A 47 4.47 -2.41 -10.32
C LEU A 47 3.38 -1.35 -10.14
N VAL A 48 2.15 -1.79 -10.27
CA VAL A 48 0.97 -0.91 -10.21
C VAL A 48 0.09 -1.31 -9.06
N ASP A 49 -0.30 -0.32 -8.28
CA ASP A 49 -1.30 -0.43 -7.24
C ASP A 49 -2.48 0.51 -7.58
N TYR A 50 -3.67 -0.06 -7.72
CA TYR A 50 -4.86 0.66 -8.14
C TYR A 50 -5.64 1.22 -6.97
N LYS A 51 -5.99 2.50 -7.03
CA LYS A 51 -6.79 3.15 -6.00
C LYS A 51 -8.11 3.67 -6.54
N THR A 52 -9.17 3.39 -5.79
CA THR A 52 -10.56 3.80 -6.09
C THR A 52 -11.09 4.82 -5.10
N ASN A 53 -10.24 5.34 -4.21
CA ASN A 53 -10.61 6.32 -3.19
C ASN A 53 -11.27 7.57 -3.82
N ALA A 54 -12.23 8.17 -3.12
CA ALA A 54 -12.88 9.39 -3.58
C ALA A 54 -11.89 10.56 -3.71
N THR A 55 -10.91 10.61 -2.82
CA THR A 55 -9.84 11.62 -2.79
C THR A 55 -8.54 10.96 -2.35
N LEU A 56 -7.45 11.25 -3.03
CA LEU A 56 -6.10 10.89 -2.62
C LEU A 56 -5.42 12.15 -2.06
N ASP A 57 -5.49 12.36 -0.76
CA ASP A 57 -4.71 13.40 -0.10
C ASP A 57 -3.25 12.97 0.12
N ALA A 58 -2.38 13.94 0.45
CA ALA A 58 -0.94 13.69 0.62
C ALA A 58 -0.64 12.59 1.67
N ARG A 59 -1.45 12.48 2.72
CA ARG A 59 -1.29 11.46 3.77
C ARG A 59 -1.61 10.07 3.27
N LEU A 60 -2.69 9.92 2.47
CA LEU A 60 -3.05 8.65 1.84
C LEU A 60 -2.01 8.24 0.80
N ILE A 61 -1.53 9.20 -0.01
CA ILE A 61 -0.46 8.96 -0.98
C ILE A 61 0.78 8.42 -0.27
N GLU A 62 1.22 9.02 0.84
CA GLU A 62 2.40 8.53 1.58
C GLU A 62 2.17 7.14 2.18
N ALA A 63 0.97 6.86 2.72
CA ALA A 63 0.64 5.54 3.24
C ALA A 63 0.69 4.46 2.15
N TYR A 64 0.13 4.75 0.97
CA TYR A 64 0.17 3.84 -0.18
C TYR A 64 1.57 3.75 -0.81
N SER A 65 2.35 4.83 -0.75
CA SER A 65 3.75 4.83 -1.20
C SER A 65 4.59 3.83 -0.41
N MET A 66 4.36 3.71 0.90
CA MET A 66 5.02 2.70 1.72
C MET A 66 4.69 1.27 1.27
N GLN A 67 3.44 1.00 0.90
CA GLN A 67 3.01 -0.28 0.33
C GLN A 67 3.75 -0.58 -0.97
N LEU A 68 3.80 0.37 -1.90
CA LEU A 68 4.50 0.21 -3.17
C LEU A 68 6.01 0.06 -3.01
N ARG A 69 6.63 0.79 -2.08
CA ARG A 69 8.07 0.61 -1.74
C ARG A 69 8.35 -0.82 -1.27
N LEU A 70 7.45 -1.41 -0.48
CA LEU A 70 7.55 -2.81 -0.06
C LEU A 70 7.47 -3.78 -1.24
N TYR A 71 6.55 -3.53 -2.19
CA TYR A 71 6.46 -4.31 -3.43
C TYR A 71 7.74 -4.19 -4.26
N GLY A 72 8.28 -2.97 -4.40
CA GLY A 72 9.55 -2.72 -5.08
C GLY A 72 10.71 -3.47 -4.43
N LEU A 73 10.79 -3.50 -3.10
CA LEU A 73 11.79 -4.28 -2.38
C LEU A 73 11.64 -5.78 -2.64
N ALA A 74 10.41 -6.30 -2.66
CA ALA A 74 10.15 -7.71 -2.99
C ALA A 74 10.60 -8.05 -4.43
N ALA A 75 10.32 -7.18 -5.40
CA ALA A 75 10.77 -7.36 -6.78
C ALA A 75 12.29 -7.33 -6.90
N ARG A 76 12.97 -6.37 -6.26
CA ARG A 76 14.45 -6.30 -6.24
C ARG A 76 15.10 -7.52 -5.61
N ARG A 77 14.41 -8.19 -4.71
CA ARG A 77 14.86 -9.46 -4.11
C ARG A 77 14.46 -10.70 -4.91
N GLY A 78 13.90 -10.52 -6.11
CA GLY A 78 13.55 -11.62 -7.02
C GLY A 78 12.29 -12.38 -6.65
N LEU A 79 11.43 -11.82 -5.78
CA LEU A 79 10.18 -12.46 -5.34
C LEU A 79 9.00 -12.11 -6.28
N LEU A 80 9.18 -11.13 -7.16
CA LEU A 80 8.19 -10.66 -8.13
C LEU A 80 8.87 -10.40 -9.47
N PRO A 81 8.17 -10.48 -10.61
CA PRO A 81 8.64 -9.91 -11.86
C PRO A 81 8.93 -8.43 -11.70
N GLY A 82 9.86 -7.87 -12.47
CA GLY A 82 10.17 -6.43 -12.42
C GLY A 82 11.66 -6.13 -12.28
N GLY A 83 12.46 -7.14 -11.93
CA GLY A 83 13.91 -7.01 -11.87
C GLY A 83 14.41 -6.05 -10.79
N ARG A 84 15.60 -5.46 -11.03
CA ARG A 84 16.29 -4.65 -10.02
C ARG A 84 15.77 -3.22 -9.89
N GLU A 85 15.16 -2.67 -10.93
CA GLU A 85 14.74 -1.25 -10.98
C GLU A 85 13.31 -1.10 -11.51
N PRO A 86 12.31 -1.70 -10.86
CA PRO A 86 10.94 -1.53 -11.29
C PRO A 86 10.47 -0.11 -11.02
N ARG A 87 9.63 0.43 -11.91
CA ARG A 87 8.84 1.62 -11.60
C ARG A 87 7.74 1.25 -10.61
N LEU A 88 7.45 2.17 -9.70
CA LEU A 88 6.40 2.01 -8.69
C LEU A 88 5.32 3.05 -8.96
N ILE A 89 4.13 2.58 -9.33
CA ILE A 89 3.03 3.45 -9.76
C ILE A 89 1.81 3.23 -8.88
N LEU A 90 1.37 4.31 -8.23
CA LEU A 90 0.04 4.43 -7.67
C LEU A 90 -0.88 4.98 -8.76
N PHE A 91 -1.90 4.24 -9.16
CA PHE A 91 -2.82 4.65 -10.19
C PHE A 91 -4.20 4.97 -9.63
N ASP A 92 -4.58 6.25 -9.69
CA ASP A 92 -5.94 6.68 -9.38
C ASP A 92 -6.87 6.40 -10.57
N ILE A 93 -7.67 5.34 -10.47
CA ILE A 93 -8.61 4.95 -11.53
C ILE A 93 -9.67 6.01 -11.77
N ARG A 94 -10.00 6.83 -10.79
CA ARG A 94 -11.10 7.81 -10.90
C ARG A 94 -10.74 8.97 -11.80
N CYS A 95 -9.54 9.51 -11.65
CA CYS A 95 -9.05 10.63 -12.46
C CYS A 95 -8.08 10.21 -13.56
N GLY A 96 -7.55 8.97 -13.53
CA GLY A 96 -6.57 8.47 -14.49
C GLY A 96 -5.18 9.03 -14.21
N GLN A 97 -4.88 9.39 -12.97
CA GLN A 97 -3.58 9.94 -12.60
C GLN A 97 -2.59 8.84 -12.24
N LEU A 98 -1.39 8.93 -12.81
CA LEU A 98 -0.22 8.18 -12.37
C LEU A 98 0.55 8.99 -11.34
N ILE A 99 0.85 8.37 -10.20
CA ILE A 99 1.73 8.93 -9.18
C ILE A 99 2.92 7.98 -9.07
N GLU A 100 4.08 8.43 -9.51
CA GLU A 100 5.31 7.64 -9.42
C GLU A 100 5.89 7.76 -8.01
N VAL A 101 6.17 6.61 -7.41
CA VAL A 101 6.70 6.50 -6.05
C VAL A 101 8.20 6.23 -6.12
N VAL A 102 8.97 7.04 -5.42
CA VAL A 102 10.43 6.83 -5.31
C VAL A 102 10.71 5.62 -4.41
N PRO A 103 11.51 4.65 -4.88
CA PRO A 103 11.94 3.53 -4.05
C PRO A 103 12.73 3.99 -2.81
N ASP A 104 12.48 3.36 -1.67
CA ASP A 104 13.24 3.58 -0.44
C ASP A 104 13.24 2.30 0.41
N ASP A 105 14.18 1.41 0.11
CA ASP A 105 14.31 0.13 0.81
C ASP A 105 14.63 0.31 2.29
N ARG A 106 15.46 1.32 2.60
CA ARG A 106 15.87 1.59 3.98
C ARG A 106 14.67 2.02 4.84
N ALA A 107 13.80 2.86 4.31
CA ALA A 107 12.58 3.25 5.01
C ALA A 107 11.66 2.05 5.26
N VAL A 108 11.50 1.16 4.27
CA VAL A 108 10.72 -0.08 4.41
C VAL A 108 11.31 -0.98 5.50
N GLU A 109 12.59 -1.28 5.43
CA GLU A 109 13.28 -2.16 6.38
C GLU A 109 13.21 -1.61 7.80
N SER A 110 13.47 -0.30 7.97
CA SER A 110 13.39 0.38 9.27
C SER A 110 11.99 0.31 9.87
N ARG A 111 10.95 0.59 9.05
CA ARG A 111 9.57 0.56 9.52
C ARG A 111 9.11 -0.85 9.92
N ILE A 112 9.47 -1.86 9.14
CA ILE A 112 9.14 -3.26 9.47
C ILE A 112 9.90 -3.71 10.73
N ALA A 113 11.18 -3.35 10.87
CA ALA A 113 11.96 -3.67 12.07
C ALA A 113 11.35 -3.02 13.33
N ALA A 114 10.98 -1.75 13.27
CA ALA A 114 10.35 -1.04 14.38
C ALA A 114 8.99 -1.67 14.77
N ALA A 115 8.14 -1.97 13.78
CA ALA A 115 6.85 -2.63 14.03
C ALA A 115 7.06 -4.03 14.65
N THR A 116 8.02 -4.80 14.13
CA THR A 116 8.35 -6.14 14.64
C THR A 116 8.83 -6.07 16.09
N ALA A 117 9.71 -5.11 16.41
CA ALA A 117 10.22 -4.94 17.77
C ALA A 117 9.09 -4.63 18.77
N ARG A 118 8.16 -3.76 18.40
CA ARG A 118 6.98 -3.46 19.22
C ARG A 118 6.09 -4.68 19.44
N ILE A 119 5.81 -5.45 18.38
CA ILE A 119 5.00 -6.68 18.47
C ILE A 119 5.67 -7.70 19.41
N LEU A 120 6.98 -7.91 19.27
CA LEU A 120 7.72 -8.84 20.10
C LEU A 120 7.81 -8.39 21.57
N ALA A 121 7.80 -7.08 21.82
CA ALA A 121 7.74 -6.50 23.16
C ALA A 121 6.32 -6.49 23.77
N GLY A 122 5.28 -6.91 23.02
CA GLY A 122 3.88 -6.78 23.45
C GLY A 122 3.41 -5.32 23.55
N ASP A 123 4.10 -4.39 22.88
CA ASP A 123 3.74 -2.98 22.86
C ASP A 123 2.71 -2.70 21.77
N PHE A 124 1.46 -2.61 22.16
CA PHE A 124 0.31 -2.25 21.30
C PHE A 124 -0.28 -0.89 21.67
N ALA A 125 0.46 -0.07 22.43
CA ALA A 125 0.00 1.27 22.78
C ALA A 125 -0.27 2.10 21.52
N LEU A 126 -1.29 2.94 21.58
CA LEU A 126 -1.60 3.90 20.53
C LEU A 126 -0.44 4.88 20.39
N GLY A 127 0.03 5.06 19.15
CA GLY A 127 1.08 6.03 18.88
C GLY A 127 0.61 7.48 19.12
N PRO A 128 1.56 8.42 19.26
CA PRO A 128 1.24 9.85 19.43
C PRO A 128 0.48 10.43 18.23
N GLU A 129 0.61 9.78 17.07
CA GLU A 129 -0.07 10.18 15.81
C GLU A 129 -1.50 9.63 15.69
N HIS A 130 -2.01 8.95 16.73
CA HIS A 130 -3.36 8.42 16.70
C HIS A 130 -4.37 9.56 16.56
N SER A 131 -5.05 9.58 15.43
CA SER A 131 -6.08 10.58 15.10
C SER A 131 -7.47 9.94 15.14
N GLU A 132 -8.51 10.78 15.22
CA GLU A 132 -9.91 10.33 15.18
C GLU A 132 -10.28 9.62 13.85
N ARG A 133 -9.60 9.96 12.76
CA ARG A 133 -9.92 9.42 11.41
C ARG A 133 -9.88 7.89 11.31
N PRO A 134 -8.88 7.20 11.86
CA PRO A 134 -8.93 5.73 11.92
C PRO A 134 -10.12 5.21 12.72
N CYS A 135 -10.51 5.90 13.78
CA CYS A 135 -11.64 5.49 14.62
C CYS A 135 -12.98 5.61 13.89
N THR A 136 -13.17 6.60 13.03
CA THR A 136 -14.43 6.77 12.27
C THR A 136 -14.71 5.62 11.32
N LEU A 137 -13.66 4.98 10.80
CA LEU A 137 -13.74 3.88 9.83
C LEU A 137 -13.45 2.51 10.45
N CYS A 138 -13.15 2.46 11.76
CA CYS A 138 -12.74 1.25 12.44
C CYS A 138 -13.93 0.37 12.81
N ALA A 139 -13.95 -0.87 12.36
CA ALA A 139 -14.97 -1.84 12.73
C ALA A 139 -14.98 -2.18 14.23
N PHE A 140 -13.85 -2.02 14.92
CA PHE A 140 -13.71 -2.29 16.35
C PHE A 140 -14.13 -1.11 17.24
N ARG A 141 -14.45 0.05 16.66
CA ARG A 141 -14.84 1.25 17.43
C ARG A 141 -15.89 0.99 18.53
N PRO A 142 -16.94 0.18 18.30
CA PRO A 142 -17.97 -0.04 19.32
C PRO A 142 -17.49 -0.71 20.61
N ILE A 143 -16.38 -1.43 20.53
CA ILE A 143 -15.82 -2.22 21.66
C ILE A 143 -14.42 -1.73 22.08
N CYS A 144 -13.90 -0.69 21.43
CA CYS A 144 -12.55 -0.17 21.70
C CYS A 144 -12.58 0.86 22.82
N ALA A 145 -11.87 0.58 23.93
CA ALA A 145 -11.76 1.50 25.05
C ALA A 145 -11.04 2.81 24.70
N ASP A 146 -10.18 2.78 23.69
CA ASP A 146 -9.38 3.91 23.22
C ASP A 146 -10.03 4.67 22.05
N ALA A 147 -11.28 4.35 21.70
CA ALA A 147 -11.97 5.04 20.61
C ALA A 147 -12.18 6.51 20.91
N ARG A 148 -11.63 7.38 20.06
CA ARG A 148 -11.69 8.86 20.24
C ARG A 148 -12.93 9.51 19.66
N VAL A 149 -13.78 8.74 19.01
CA VAL A 149 -15.00 9.23 18.34
C VAL A 149 -16.21 8.56 18.96
N PRO A 150 -17.23 9.31 19.41
CA PRO A 150 -18.46 8.76 19.96
C PRO A 150 -19.13 7.79 18.98
N ILE A 151 -19.73 6.73 19.51
CA ILE A 151 -20.58 5.82 18.74
C ILE A 151 -21.86 6.60 18.41
N PRO A 152 -22.24 6.75 17.11
CA PRO A 152 -23.54 7.36 16.80
C PRO A 152 -24.66 6.54 17.44
N ALA A 153 -25.61 7.22 18.04
CA ALA A 153 -26.80 6.58 18.58
C ALA A 153 -27.50 5.76 17.48
N PRO A 154 -28.04 4.56 17.79
CA PRO A 154 -28.78 3.79 16.80
C PRO A 154 -29.93 4.64 16.28
N GLN A 155 -30.00 4.80 14.96
CA GLN A 155 -31.14 5.43 14.31
C GLN A 155 -32.36 4.50 14.53
N ARG A 156 -33.36 4.99 15.25
CA ARG A 156 -34.64 4.30 15.46
C ARG A 156 -35.51 4.36 14.20
#